data_55ede82e582c95ad17a80e0279248c1e
#
_entry.id   55ede82e582c95ad17a80e0279248c1e
#
_cell.length_a   1.000
_cell.length_b   1.000
_cell.length_c   1.000
_cell.angle_alpha   90.00
_cell.angle_beta   90.00
_cell.angle_gamma   90.00
#
_symmetry.space_group_name_H-M   'P 1'
#
loop_
_entity.id
_entity.type
_entity.pdbx_description
1 polymer ?
#
loop_
_entity_poly.entity_id
_entity_poly.type
_entity_poly.pdbx_seq_one_letter_code
_entity_poly.pdbx_strand_id
1 'polypeptide(L)'
;MCIRDRFYRDTKVAMEKVIEAADQFQNLIGGNEVFKKRTKNVGVLTAETAEAYGVSGPILRASGVKSDLRTQTDYLPYDQFDYDIPVGENGDCYDRWDVRVKEMVESAKIVLQAIDSMPSGPLQAKVPKVIKVPKGRTYVRAENPKGEMGYYIISDGGLGPYRLKVRTASFSNVSILPIMLEGALLPDLIAIMGSLDFVLGDVDR
;
A
#
# COMPACT_ATOMS: atom_id res chain seq x y z
N MET A 1 -32.94 12.87 2.84
CA MET A 1 -31.79 11.94 3.09
C MET A 1 -30.53 12.78 3.30
N CYS A 2 -29.90 12.67 4.43
CA CYS A 2 -28.68 13.42 4.75
C CYS A 2 -27.53 12.99 3.80
N ILE A 3 -26.63 13.91 3.44
CA ILE A 3 -25.45 13.59 2.60
C ILE A 3 -24.62 12.47 3.25
N ARG A 4 -24.54 12.47 4.59
CA ARG A 4 -23.86 11.44 5.38
C ARG A 4 -24.50 10.06 5.18
N ASP A 5 -25.84 9.96 5.26
CA ASP A 5 -26.56 8.68 5.14
C ASP A 5 -26.36 8.07 3.74
N ARG A 6 -26.35 8.94 2.71
CA ARG A 6 -26.07 8.52 1.33
C ARG A 6 -24.65 8.04 1.19
N PHE A 7 -23.68 8.77 1.74
CA PHE A 7 -22.26 8.36 1.74
C PHE A 7 -22.07 6.98 2.38
N TYR A 8 -22.66 6.74 3.55
CA TYR A 8 -22.57 5.45 4.23
C TYR A 8 -23.11 4.30 3.39
N ARG A 9 -24.32 4.46 2.88
CA ARG A 9 -24.96 3.44 2.04
C ARG A 9 -24.15 3.18 0.77
N ASP A 10 -23.76 4.21 0.05
CA ASP A 10 -23.11 4.08 -1.24
C ASP A 10 -21.69 3.49 -1.06
N THR A 11 -20.99 3.81 0.03
CA THR A 11 -19.70 3.24 0.35
C THR A 11 -19.81 1.76 0.75
N LYS A 12 -20.81 1.36 1.54
CA LYS A 12 -21.07 -0.06 1.85
C LYS A 12 -21.25 -0.89 0.57
N VAL A 13 -22.14 -0.43 -0.30
CA VAL A 13 -22.39 -1.09 -1.60
C VAL A 13 -21.10 -1.14 -2.45
N ALA A 14 -20.28 -0.10 -2.43
CA ALA A 14 -19.01 -0.09 -3.15
C ALA A 14 -18.02 -1.12 -2.60
N MET A 15 -17.89 -1.22 -1.28
CA MET A 15 -16.97 -2.18 -0.63
C MET A 15 -17.41 -3.63 -0.83
N GLU A 16 -18.70 -3.92 -0.79
CA GLU A 16 -19.24 -5.24 -1.11
C GLU A 16 -18.87 -5.65 -2.55
N LYS A 17 -18.99 -4.73 -3.51
CA LYS A 17 -18.56 -4.97 -4.90
C LYS A 17 -17.05 -5.16 -5.04
N VAL A 18 -16.24 -4.48 -4.23
CA VAL A 18 -14.78 -4.70 -4.22
C VAL A 18 -14.44 -6.11 -3.76
N ILE A 19 -15.10 -6.59 -2.70
CA ILE A 19 -14.92 -7.96 -2.20
C ILE A 19 -15.33 -9.00 -3.27
N GLU A 20 -16.50 -8.80 -3.89
CA GLU A 20 -16.97 -9.67 -4.98
C GLU A 20 -16.00 -9.67 -6.18
N ALA A 21 -15.49 -8.49 -6.58
CA ALA A 21 -14.53 -8.37 -7.67
C ALA A 21 -13.19 -9.06 -7.32
N ALA A 22 -12.72 -8.98 -6.08
CA ALA A 22 -11.51 -9.65 -5.64
C ALA A 22 -11.66 -11.18 -5.73
N ASP A 23 -12.82 -11.72 -5.32
CA ASP A 23 -13.13 -13.16 -5.48
C ASP A 23 -13.18 -13.58 -6.95
N GLN A 24 -13.80 -12.76 -7.82
CA GLN A 24 -13.80 -13.01 -9.26
C GLN A 24 -12.38 -12.99 -9.85
N PHE A 25 -11.51 -12.06 -9.44
CA PHE A 25 -10.11 -12.05 -9.87
C PHE A 25 -9.37 -13.30 -9.43
N GLN A 26 -9.58 -13.74 -8.19
CA GLN A 26 -8.96 -14.94 -7.67
C GLN A 26 -9.38 -16.18 -8.47
N ASN A 27 -10.66 -16.31 -8.81
CA ASN A 27 -11.20 -17.44 -9.54
C ASN A 27 -10.81 -17.43 -11.02
N LEU A 28 -10.91 -16.30 -11.70
CA LEU A 28 -10.68 -16.20 -13.15
C LEU A 28 -9.20 -16.13 -13.50
N ILE A 29 -8.42 -15.31 -12.80
CA ILE A 29 -7.01 -15.06 -13.09
C ILE A 29 -6.13 -15.99 -12.29
N GLY A 30 -6.33 -16.06 -10.97
CA GLY A 30 -5.55 -16.91 -10.07
C GLY A 30 -5.70 -18.40 -10.36
N GLY A 31 -6.86 -18.81 -10.88
CA GLY A 31 -7.11 -20.18 -11.36
C GLY A 31 -6.49 -20.51 -12.72
N ASN A 32 -6.10 -19.49 -13.52
CA ASN A 32 -5.67 -19.68 -14.89
C ASN A 32 -4.26 -20.28 -14.99
N GLU A 33 -4.14 -21.43 -15.65
CA GLU A 33 -2.86 -22.16 -15.77
C GLU A 33 -1.79 -21.39 -16.60
N VAL A 34 -2.21 -20.60 -17.59
CA VAL A 34 -1.26 -19.76 -18.36
C VAL A 34 -0.71 -18.66 -17.49
N PHE A 35 -1.56 -18.00 -16.70
CA PHE A 35 -1.15 -16.98 -15.76
C PHE A 35 -0.17 -17.54 -14.71
N LYS A 36 -0.49 -18.69 -14.12
CA LYS A 36 0.39 -19.38 -13.16
C LYS A 36 1.76 -19.69 -13.76
N LYS A 37 1.79 -20.27 -14.98
CA LYS A 37 3.05 -20.59 -15.67
C LYS A 37 3.90 -19.37 -16.01
N ARG A 38 3.27 -18.19 -16.19
CA ARG A 38 3.98 -16.94 -16.51
C ARG A 38 4.40 -16.13 -15.30
N THR A 39 3.93 -16.49 -14.10
CA THR A 39 4.13 -15.68 -12.88
C THR A 39 4.77 -16.46 -11.74
N LYS A 40 4.53 -17.78 -11.62
CA LYS A 40 5.15 -18.62 -10.59
C LYS A 40 6.63 -18.88 -10.89
N ASN A 41 7.45 -18.71 -9.87
CA ASN A 41 8.93 -18.79 -9.95
C ASN A 41 9.56 -17.79 -10.93
N VAL A 42 8.86 -16.72 -11.29
CA VAL A 42 9.35 -15.63 -12.14
C VAL A 42 9.59 -14.40 -11.28
N GLY A 43 10.79 -13.81 -11.40
CA GLY A 43 11.18 -12.63 -10.66
C GLY A 43 11.10 -12.84 -9.14
N VAL A 44 11.71 -13.92 -8.66
CA VAL A 44 11.77 -14.26 -7.24
C VAL A 44 12.61 -13.22 -6.50
N LEU A 45 12.06 -12.69 -5.40
CA LEU A 45 12.72 -11.73 -4.52
C LEU A 45 12.75 -12.31 -3.10
N THR A 46 13.94 -12.54 -2.57
CA THR A 46 14.11 -13.05 -1.21
C THR A 46 13.85 -11.95 -0.19
N ALA A 47 13.41 -12.33 1.01
CA ALA A 47 13.20 -11.41 2.13
C ALA A 47 14.46 -10.58 2.45
N GLU A 48 15.61 -11.23 2.53
CA GLU A 48 16.90 -10.58 2.81
C GLU A 48 17.24 -9.49 1.79
N THR A 49 17.10 -9.81 0.50
CA THR A 49 17.36 -8.83 -0.57
C THR A 49 16.35 -7.69 -0.55
N ALA A 50 15.06 -8.00 -0.32
CA ALA A 50 14.01 -6.99 -0.23
C ALA A 50 14.27 -6.00 0.91
N GLU A 51 14.64 -6.48 2.10
CA GLU A 51 14.97 -5.65 3.25
C GLU A 51 16.23 -4.82 3.02
N ALA A 52 17.28 -5.40 2.44
CA ALA A 52 18.54 -4.70 2.15
C ALA A 52 18.35 -3.50 1.20
N TYR A 53 17.40 -3.59 0.28
CA TYR A 53 17.05 -2.51 -0.67
C TYR A 53 15.94 -1.58 -0.17
N GLY A 54 15.44 -1.79 1.05
CA GLY A 54 14.38 -0.98 1.63
C GLY A 54 13.04 -1.11 0.88
N VAL A 55 12.79 -2.27 0.29
CA VAL A 55 11.50 -2.63 -0.30
C VAL A 55 10.44 -2.64 0.79
N SER A 56 9.22 -2.23 0.47
CA SER A 56 8.13 -2.14 1.44
C SER A 56 6.78 -2.49 0.82
N GLY A 57 5.77 -2.63 1.68
CA GLY A 57 4.39 -2.87 1.27
C GLY A 57 4.16 -4.27 0.70
N PRO A 58 3.23 -4.41 -0.27
CA PRO A 58 2.83 -5.71 -0.83
C PRO A 58 3.98 -6.52 -1.39
N ILE A 59 5.02 -5.87 -1.91
CA ILE A 59 6.19 -6.55 -2.49
C ILE A 59 7.01 -7.23 -1.40
N LEU A 60 7.26 -6.53 -0.29
CA LEU A 60 7.96 -7.09 0.87
C LEU A 60 7.14 -8.22 1.50
N ARG A 61 5.83 -8.02 1.64
CA ARG A 61 4.92 -9.06 2.16
C ARG A 61 4.87 -10.30 1.27
N ALA A 62 4.93 -10.13 -0.05
CA ALA A 62 5.04 -11.26 -0.98
C ALA A 62 6.32 -12.08 -0.80
N SER A 63 7.40 -11.46 -0.33
CA SER A 63 8.67 -12.13 -0.01
C SER A 63 8.69 -12.78 1.38
N GLY A 64 7.55 -12.92 2.06
CA GLY A 64 7.44 -13.63 3.33
C GLY A 64 7.59 -12.77 4.59
N VAL A 65 7.78 -11.46 4.45
CA VAL A 65 7.97 -10.57 5.61
C VAL A 65 6.64 -9.95 6.03
N LYS A 66 6.16 -10.28 7.23
CA LYS A 66 4.95 -9.70 7.81
C LYS A 66 5.24 -8.29 8.34
N SER A 67 5.32 -7.30 7.45
CA SER A 67 5.57 -5.89 7.78
C SER A 67 4.45 -5.00 7.29
N ASP A 68 3.81 -4.28 8.23
CA ASP A 68 2.75 -3.30 7.95
C ASP A 68 2.80 -2.20 9.00
N LEU A 69 2.95 -0.96 8.56
CA LEU A 69 3.04 0.19 9.45
C LEU A 69 1.76 0.45 10.23
N ARG A 70 0.61 0.01 9.74
CA ARG A 70 -0.68 0.14 10.42
C ARG A 70 -0.73 -0.63 11.75
N THR A 71 0.08 -1.69 11.87
CA THR A 71 0.20 -2.49 13.10
C THR A 71 1.47 -2.18 13.90
N GLN A 72 2.45 -1.49 13.30
CA GLN A 72 3.75 -1.23 13.91
C GLN A 72 3.86 0.17 14.52
N THR A 73 3.00 1.08 14.12
CA THR A 73 3.03 2.49 14.56
C THR A 73 1.65 2.96 14.95
N ASP A 74 1.56 3.67 16.08
CA ASP A 74 0.30 4.23 16.58
C ASP A 74 -0.05 5.50 15.78
N TYR A 75 -0.71 5.31 14.65
CA TYR A 75 -1.31 6.41 13.90
C TYR A 75 -2.69 5.97 13.40
N LEU A 76 -3.69 6.84 13.52
CA LEU A 76 -5.09 6.52 13.23
C LEU A 76 -5.60 5.33 14.08
N PRO A 77 -6.90 5.02 14.06
CA PRO A 77 -7.48 3.97 14.90
C PRO A 77 -7.39 2.57 14.27
N TYR A 78 -6.25 2.20 13.66
CA TYR A 78 -6.09 0.87 13.03
C TYR A 78 -6.09 -0.27 14.05
N ASP A 79 -5.72 0.00 15.29
CA ASP A 79 -5.80 -0.91 16.44
C ASP A 79 -7.24 -1.33 16.81
N GLN A 80 -8.24 -0.57 16.33
CA GLN A 80 -9.66 -0.81 16.58
C GLN A 80 -10.32 -1.68 15.50
N PHE A 81 -9.62 -1.99 14.42
CA PHE A 81 -10.16 -2.74 13.29
C PHE A 81 -9.58 -4.16 13.25
N ASP A 82 -10.46 -5.09 12.93
CA ASP A 82 -10.08 -6.49 12.70
C ASP A 82 -9.79 -6.71 11.21
N TYR A 83 -8.53 -7.04 10.91
CA TYR A 83 -8.05 -7.34 9.57
C TYR A 83 -6.77 -8.17 9.60
N ASP A 84 -6.55 -8.93 8.56
CA ASP A 84 -5.35 -9.73 8.39
C ASP A 84 -4.29 -9.01 7.52
N ILE A 85 -3.03 -9.39 7.71
CA ILE A 85 -1.93 -8.98 6.85
C ILE A 85 -1.54 -10.18 5.98
N PRO A 86 -1.94 -10.20 4.70
CA PRO A 86 -1.56 -11.26 3.78
C PRO A 86 -0.05 -11.29 3.54
N VAL A 87 0.52 -12.50 3.55
CA VAL A 87 1.94 -12.73 3.34
C VAL A 87 2.11 -13.84 2.30
N GLY A 88 3.02 -13.66 1.35
CA GLY A 88 3.42 -14.68 0.38
C GLY A 88 4.51 -15.58 0.94
N GLU A 89 4.88 -16.60 0.18
CA GLU A 89 5.88 -17.61 0.57
C GLU A 89 7.08 -17.64 -0.39
N ASN A 90 6.84 -17.42 -1.69
CA ASN A 90 7.85 -17.64 -2.73
C ASN A 90 8.50 -16.32 -3.22
N GLY A 91 7.92 -15.18 -2.94
CA GLY A 91 8.44 -13.87 -3.38
C GLY A 91 8.41 -13.66 -4.89
N ASP A 92 7.61 -14.40 -5.64
CA ASP A 92 7.53 -14.34 -7.10
C ASP A 92 6.43 -13.37 -7.60
N CYS A 93 6.27 -13.26 -8.91
CA CYS A 93 5.24 -12.40 -9.51
C CYS A 93 3.82 -12.84 -9.11
N TYR A 94 3.58 -14.15 -8.93
CA TYR A 94 2.29 -14.68 -8.52
C TYR A 94 1.95 -14.25 -7.09
N ASP A 95 2.88 -14.41 -6.17
CA ASP A 95 2.68 -14.03 -4.77
C ASP A 95 2.45 -12.52 -4.62
N ARG A 96 3.17 -11.68 -5.40
CA ARG A 96 2.92 -10.23 -5.40
C ARG A 96 1.52 -9.86 -5.90
N TRP A 97 0.99 -10.60 -6.86
CA TRP A 97 -0.37 -10.43 -7.33
C TRP A 97 -1.38 -10.93 -6.29
N ASP A 98 -1.18 -12.13 -5.73
CA ASP A 98 -2.09 -12.77 -4.77
C ASP A 98 -2.22 -11.96 -3.47
N VAL A 99 -1.09 -11.49 -2.93
CA VAL A 99 -1.06 -10.60 -1.75
C VAL A 99 -1.91 -9.35 -2.00
N ARG A 100 -1.80 -8.69 -3.17
CA ARG A 100 -2.59 -7.49 -3.47
C ARG A 100 -4.08 -7.77 -3.58
N VAL A 101 -4.48 -8.88 -4.17
CA VAL A 101 -5.89 -9.27 -4.25
C VAL A 101 -6.46 -9.50 -2.84
N LYS A 102 -5.71 -10.19 -1.98
CA LYS A 102 -6.10 -10.38 -0.57
C LYS A 102 -6.15 -9.05 0.20
N GLU A 103 -5.20 -8.16 -0.01
CA GLU A 103 -5.18 -6.84 0.62
C GLU A 103 -6.36 -5.94 0.18
N MET A 104 -6.90 -6.12 -1.03
CA MET A 104 -8.11 -5.43 -1.44
C MET A 104 -9.31 -5.82 -0.54
N VAL A 105 -9.42 -7.10 -0.20
CA VAL A 105 -10.48 -7.60 0.69
C VAL A 105 -10.30 -7.04 2.11
N GLU A 106 -9.09 -7.11 2.65
CA GLU A 106 -8.79 -6.59 3.99
C GLU A 106 -9.01 -5.06 4.08
N SER A 107 -8.63 -4.33 3.04
CA SER A 107 -8.90 -2.88 2.96
C SER A 107 -10.41 -2.57 2.94
N ALA A 108 -11.20 -3.36 2.21
CA ALA A 108 -12.64 -3.21 2.19
C ALA A 108 -13.27 -3.51 3.57
N LYS A 109 -12.78 -4.54 4.30
CA LYS A 109 -13.21 -4.83 5.68
C LYS A 109 -12.93 -3.65 6.62
N ILE A 110 -11.73 -3.04 6.54
CA ILE A 110 -11.39 -1.85 7.34
C ILE A 110 -12.36 -0.70 7.06
N VAL A 111 -12.65 -0.43 5.78
CA VAL A 111 -13.59 0.65 5.40
C VAL A 111 -14.99 0.39 5.94
N LEU A 112 -15.48 -0.86 5.87
CA LEU A 112 -16.80 -1.22 6.42
C LEU A 112 -16.86 -1.01 7.93
N GLN A 113 -15.85 -1.44 8.67
CA GLN A 113 -15.76 -1.24 10.12
C GLN A 113 -15.64 0.25 10.47
N ALA A 114 -14.85 1.01 9.73
CA ALA A 114 -14.68 2.45 9.93
C ALA A 114 -16.00 3.23 9.72
N ILE A 115 -16.81 2.82 8.74
CA ILE A 115 -18.13 3.43 8.51
C ILE A 115 -19.10 3.11 9.64
N ASP A 116 -19.10 1.86 10.13
CA ASP A 116 -20.00 1.45 11.21
C ASP A 116 -19.63 2.09 12.55
N SER A 117 -18.34 2.40 12.77
CA SER A 117 -17.82 3.05 13.98
C SER A 117 -17.69 4.58 13.88
N MET A 118 -18.10 5.18 12.76
CA MET A 118 -17.90 6.61 12.52
C MET A 118 -18.66 7.49 13.52
N PRO A 119 -17.97 8.38 14.27
CA PRO A 119 -18.61 9.20 15.30
C PRO A 119 -19.56 10.23 14.69
N SER A 120 -20.60 10.57 15.46
CA SER A 120 -21.46 11.71 15.16
C SER A 120 -20.72 13.02 15.47
N GLY A 121 -20.99 14.08 14.71
CA GLY A 121 -20.38 15.40 14.98
C GLY A 121 -20.10 16.21 13.72
N PRO A 122 -19.39 17.33 13.84
CA PRO A 122 -19.01 18.16 12.70
C PRO A 122 -18.01 17.43 11.81
N LEU A 123 -18.17 17.59 10.50
CA LEU A 123 -17.27 16.95 9.50
C LEU A 123 -15.93 17.67 9.35
N GLN A 124 -15.82 18.88 9.89
CA GLN A 124 -14.63 19.70 9.75
C GLN A 124 -14.29 20.40 11.06
N ALA A 125 -13.04 20.33 11.47
CA ALA A 125 -12.53 21.11 12.59
C ALA A 125 -12.35 22.57 12.20
N LYS A 126 -12.42 23.49 13.18
CA LYS A 126 -12.05 24.88 13.00
C LYS A 126 -10.53 24.99 12.95
N VAL A 127 -10.00 25.26 11.77
CA VAL A 127 -8.57 25.48 11.55
C VAL A 127 -8.30 26.91 11.12
N PRO A 128 -7.18 27.53 11.52
CA PRO A 128 -6.80 28.85 11.07
C PRO A 128 -6.55 28.85 9.55
N LYS A 129 -6.85 29.96 8.87
CA LYS A 129 -6.61 30.13 7.43
C LYS A 129 -5.12 30.01 7.07
N VAL A 130 -4.25 30.33 8.00
CA VAL A 130 -2.79 30.25 7.84
C VAL A 130 -2.25 29.41 9.00
N ILE A 131 -1.61 28.30 8.67
CA ILE A 131 -0.96 27.42 9.64
C ILE A 131 0.53 27.79 9.67
N LYS A 132 1.01 28.27 10.82
CA LYS A 132 2.44 28.47 11.08
C LYS A 132 2.93 27.32 11.95
N VAL A 133 3.82 26.52 11.40
CA VAL A 133 4.44 25.43 12.14
C VAL A 133 5.61 25.99 12.94
N PRO A 134 5.73 25.69 14.25
CA PRO A 134 6.86 26.14 15.05
C PRO A 134 8.19 25.62 14.48
N LYS A 135 9.27 26.32 14.80
CA LYS A 135 10.62 25.90 14.41
C LYS A 135 10.93 24.50 14.96
N GLY A 136 11.36 23.61 14.09
CA GLY A 136 11.64 22.23 14.47
C GLY A 136 11.82 21.31 13.28
N ARG A 137 12.00 20.04 13.57
CA ARG A 137 12.08 18.96 12.58
C ARG A 137 11.23 17.80 13.02
N THR A 138 10.58 17.14 12.06
CA THR A 138 9.78 15.95 12.31
C THR A 138 9.92 14.97 11.15
N TYR A 139 9.79 13.68 11.46
CA TYR A 139 9.65 12.60 10.49
C TYR A 139 8.41 11.80 10.85
N VAL A 140 7.53 11.63 9.89
CA VAL A 140 6.31 10.81 10.02
C VAL A 140 6.25 9.85 8.85
N ARG A 141 5.89 8.63 9.13
CA ARG A 141 5.68 7.58 8.12
C ARG A 141 4.32 6.94 8.28
N ALA A 142 3.77 6.46 7.18
CA ALA A 142 2.47 5.81 7.11
C ALA A 142 2.49 4.72 6.05
N GLU A 143 1.60 3.75 6.17
CA GLU A 143 1.36 2.77 5.12
C GLU A 143 0.58 3.42 3.97
N ASN A 144 1.11 3.27 2.76
CA ASN A 144 0.50 3.67 1.50
C ASN A 144 0.20 2.38 0.71
N PRO A 145 -0.76 2.36 -0.23
CA PRO A 145 -1.05 1.17 -1.04
C PRO A 145 0.16 0.51 -1.73
N LYS A 146 1.22 1.27 -2.01
CA LYS A 146 2.47 0.76 -2.59
C LYS A 146 3.53 0.40 -1.55
N GLY A 147 3.32 0.76 -0.29
CA GLY A 147 4.23 0.50 0.82
C GLY A 147 4.49 1.75 1.68
N GLU A 148 5.62 1.79 2.35
CA GLU A 148 5.95 2.87 3.27
C GLU A 148 6.13 4.23 2.56
N MET A 149 5.37 5.23 3.01
CA MET A 149 5.54 6.64 2.66
C MET A 149 6.00 7.43 3.89
N GLY A 150 7.05 8.22 3.74
CA GLY A 150 7.61 9.03 4.82
C GLY A 150 7.80 10.49 4.44
N TYR A 151 7.50 11.38 5.37
CA TYR A 151 7.70 12.82 5.23
C TYR A 151 8.67 13.32 6.30
N TYR A 152 9.82 13.82 5.87
CA TYR A 152 10.75 14.54 6.73
C TYR A 152 10.64 16.03 6.47
N ILE A 153 10.27 16.79 7.49
CA ILE A 153 9.97 18.21 7.39
C ILE A 153 10.86 18.99 8.38
N ILE A 154 11.49 20.05 7.88
CA ILE A 154 12.17 21.06 8.71
C ILE A 154 11.40 22.37 8.57
N SER A 155 10.98 22.95 9.70
CA SER A 155 10.36 24.25 9.78
C SER A 155 11.31 25.25 10.46
N ASP A 156 11.40 26.46 9.91
CA ASP A 156 12.09 27.62 10.52
C ASP A 156 11.11 28.57 11.23
N GLY A 157 9.80 28.23 11.24
CA GLY A 157 8.73 29.07 11.78
C GLY A 157 8.04 29.95 10.72
N GLY A 158 8.43 29.81 9.46
CA GLY A 158 7.82 30.52 8.32
C GLY A 158 6.45 29.96 7.91
N LEU A 159 5.94 30.43 6.77
CA LEU A 159 4.65 30.00 6.21
C LEU A 159 4.75 28.68 5.45
N GLY A 160 5.93 28.25 5.08
CA GLY A 160 6.21 27.00 4.39
C GLY A 160 7.37 26.24 5.06
N PRO A 161 7.60 24.99 4.68
CA PRO A 161 8.73 24.24 5.19
C PRO A 161 10.05 24.83 4.65
N TYR A 162 11.06 24.95 5.54
CA TYR A 162 12.41 25.27 5.12
C TYR A 162 13.00 24.14 4.24
N ARG A 163 12.69 22.88 4.60
CA ARG A 163 13.06 21.72 3.81
C ARG A 163 12.00 20.62 3.95
N LEU A 164 11.68 20.01 2.83
CA LEU A 164 10.83 18.82 2.76
C LEU A 164 11.59 17.71 2.02
N LYS A 165 11.60 16.49 2.59
CA LYS A 165 12.02 15.30 1.87
C LYS A 165 10.90 14.25 2.00
N VAL A 166 10.52 13.71 0.86
CA VAL A 166 9.52 12.63 0.77
C VAL A 166 10.26 11.31 0.49
N ARG A 167 10.03 10.30 1.30
CA ARG A 167 10.37 8.91 0.99
C ARG A 167 9.15 8.27 0.38
N THR A 168 9.29 7.70 -0.79
CA THR A 168 8.19 7.03 -1.49
C THR A 168 8.45 5.52 -1.59
N ALA A 169 7.38 4.75 -1.63
CA ALA A 169 7.47 3.31 -1.74
C ALA A 169 7.96 2.88 -3.13
N SER A 170 7.40 3.45 -4.19
CA SER A 170 7.69 3.02 -5.56
C SER A 170 9.15 3.25 -5.97
N PHE A 171 9.79 4.34 -5.51
CA PHE A 171 11.22 4.57 -5.78
C PHE A 171 12.10 3.43 -5.23
N SER A 172 11.90 3.06 -3.96
CA SER A 172 12.63 1.96 -3.34
C SER A 172 12.29 0.62 -3.99
N ASN A 173 11.01 0.39 -4.29
CA ASN A 173 10.55 -0.87 -4.87
C ASN A 173 11.06 -1.08 -6.30
N VAL A 174 11.16 -0.02 -7.12
CA VAL A 174 11.70 -0.12 -8.48
C VAL A 174 13.23 -0.27 -8.50
N SER A 175 13.92 0.23 -7.49
CA SER A 175 15.39 0.13 -7.43
C SER A 175 15.91 -1.31 -7.41
N ILE A 176 15.07 -2.29 -7.04
CA ILE A 176 15.41 -3.72 -7.02
C ILE A 176 15.31 -4.38 -8.42
N LEU A 177 14.68 -3.71 -9.40
CA LEU A 177 14.41 -4.29 -10.71
C LEU A 177 15.64 -4.84 -11.43
N PRO A 178 16.81 -4.17 -11.45
CA PRO A 178 18.02 -4.71 -12.09
C PRO A 178 18.43 -6.08 -11.55
N ILE A 179 18.31 -6.29 -10.22
CA ILE A 179 18.65 -7.56 -9.58
C ILE A 179 17.64 -8.65 -9.95
N MET A 180 16.36 -8.31 -9.95
CA MET A 180 15.30 -9.26 -10.31
C MET A 180 15.35 -9.70 -11.78
N LEU A 181 15.99 -8.91 -12.64
CA LEU A 181 16.13 -9.20 -14.07
C LEU A 181 17.40 -9.98 -14.39
N GLU A 182 18.33 -10.10 -13.46
CA GLU A 182 19.56 -10.86 -13.70
C GLU A 182 19.22 -12.35 -13.92
N GLY A 183 19.59 -12.87 -15.09
CA GLY A 183 19.28 -14.23 -15.51
C GLY A 183 17.83 -14.47 -15.95
N ALA A 184 16.95 -13.47 -15.93
CA ALA A 184 15.57 -13.60 -16.39
C ALA A 184 15.49 -13.60 -17.93
N LEU A 185 14.44 -14.21 -18.47
CA LEU A 185 14.16 -14.15 -19.91
C LEU A 185 13.59 -12.77 -20.28
N LEU A 186 13.94 -12.29 -21.48
CA LEU A 186 13.42 -11.00 -21.97
C LEU A 186 11.89 -10.88 -21.92
N PRO A 187 11.07 -11.91 -22.25
CA PRO A 187 9.63 -11.86 -22.09
C PRO A 187 9.16 -11.72 -20.63
N ASP A 188 9.96 -12.09 -19.64
CA ASP A 188 9.61 -12.01 -18.24
C ASP A 188 9.79 -10.59 -17.67
N LEU A 189 10.55 -9.73 -18.35
CA LEU A 189 10.72 -8.32 -17.99
C LEU A 189 9.36 -7.63 -17.73
N ILE A 190 8.39 -7.82 -18.63
CA ILE A 190 7.07 -7.17 -18.51
C ILE A 190 6.32 -7.72 -17.31
N ALA A 191 6.37 -9.03 -17.05
CA ALA A 191 5.73 -9.66 -15.90
C ALA A 191 6.36 -9.20 -14.58
N ILE A 192 7.70 -9.18 -14.50
CA ILE A 192 8.45 -8.74 -13.33
C ILE A 192 8.16 -7.26 -13.05
N MET A 193 8.34 -6.39 -14.05
CA MET A 193 8.11 -4.95 -13.92
C MET A 193 6.65 -4.65 -13.55
N GLY A 194 5.67 -5.27 -14.24
CA GLY A 194 4.25 -5.12 -13.93
C GLY A 194 3.90 -5.61 -12.52
N SER A 195 4.56 -6.66 -12.03
CA SER A 195 4.32 -7.18 -10.68
C SER A 195 4.78 -6.23 -9.56
N LEU A 196 5.70 -5.29 -9.82
CA LEU A 196 6.10 -4.27 -8.86
C LEU A 196 5.02 -3.20 -8.64
N ASP A 197 4.12 -3.03 -9.61
CA ASP A 197 2.95 -2.13 -9.51
C ASP A 197 3.35 -0.70 -9.05
N PHE A 198 4.41 -0.15 -9.62
CA PHE A 198 4.91 1.17 -9.29
C PHE A 198 4.10 2.29 -9.96
N VAL A 199 4.12 3.47 -9.38
CA VAL A 199 3.52 4.69 -9.92
C VAL A 199 4.64 5.68 -10.27
N LEU A 200 4.68 6.15 -11.53
CA LEU A 200 5.77 7.04 -11.99
C LEU A 200 5.88 8.33 -11.17
N GLY A 201 4.75 8.97 -10.84
CA GLY A 201 4.77 10.16 -10.01
C GLY A 201 5.28 9.93 -8.58
N ASP A 202 5.25 8.68 -8.10
CA ASP A 202 5.82 8.26 -6.82
C ASP A 202 7.32 7.92 -6.94
N VAL A 203 7.77 7.53 -8.14
CA VAL A 203 9.20 7.26 -8.43
C VAL A 203 9.98 8.55 -8.55
N ASP A 204 9.41 9.60 -9.11
CA ASP A 204 10.04 10.90 -9.38
C ASP A 204 10.23 11.82 -8.16
N ARG A 205 10.17 11.32 -6.94
CA ARG A 205 10.18 12.13 -5.69
C ARG A 205 11.49 12.10 -4.95
#